data_932f020a713d08bb3f2dcebb433fd22a
#
_entry.id   932f020a713d08bb3f2dcebb433fd22a
#
_cell.length_a   1.000
_cell.length_b   1.000
_cell.length_c   1.000
_cell.angle_alpha   90.00
_cell.angle_beta   90.00
_cell.angle_gamma   90.00
#
_symmetry.space_group_name_H-M   'P 1'
#
loop_
_entity.id
_entity.type
_entity.pdbx_description
1 polymer ?
#
loop_
_entity_poly.entity_id
_entity_poly.type
_entity_poly.pdbx_seq_one_letter_code
_entity_poly.pdbx_strand_id
1 'polypeptide(L)'
;MSTSVSLRRQRLLELGLTVAAPMVLLSIWEILSRSGAIDTRFWPAPSSLWDVAIDLFRDGDLEHDIRVSVTRILLGLILGAIPGIAIGLAMGLFWPIRAFLMPLATAIYAVPKIALLPLVIIAFGLGESTKLVTIALSIVFLVALSTMSGVLELDRSLHDVARNFGASRWQLFTTVALPGAMPAIFSGLRLALGFALVVSIGTEFMIGRDGIGQLIWNSYQTLRIRQMYVGLVLTGLIGWVLTIGLSIIETFAMPWRHADRRALDFRVWLRAVRLRSFTASTVPIVAATMLARVDGSIAWSMVVLMLLASVCTHAACNLTNDYFDDIRGVDSLETLGQGGAIQRNELSHADLRTGIAVSFTAALIFALPVIREAGEVVVWIGLFSAAAAFLYTAGPFPLAYWALGEVTVFLAMGIGMVCGAFYVLTGGLTSSAILLAVAMGLLAAAFLHTNNVRDMESDRARNKRTLANLLGRRAAAVEVGLLLSVPLLCVLLMVIIQPDLFPIVIVGASIPQAIWIWRRVQSETSPTILNLAVRHAAGLHMQFGLLASLGLLVAVVLA
;
A
#
# COMPACT_ATOMS: atom_id res chain seq x y z
N MET A 1 -19.20 29.97 3.79
CA MET A 1 -18.95 28.87 4.75
C MET A 1 -19.81 27.62 4.51
N SER A 2 -21.08 27.70 4.09
CA SER A 2 -21.97 26.54 3.89
C SER A 2 -21.60 25.64 2.69
N THR A 3 -21.10 26.19 1.59
CA THR A 3 -20.73 25.44 0.38
C THR A 3 -19.46 24.59 0.54
N SER A 4 -18.49 25.03 1.34
CA SER A 4 -17.25 24.27 1.59
C SER A 4 -17.49 23.04 2.51
N VAL A 5 -18.42 23.14 3.45
CA VAL A 5 -18.80 22.03 4.33
C VAL A 5 -19.58 20.94 3.57
N SER A 6 -20.44 21.35 2.63
CA SER A 6 -21.20 20.41 1.79
C SER A 6 -20.27 19.62 0.84
N LEU A 7 -19.30 20.29 0.22
CA LEU A 7 -18.31 19.66 -0.66
C LEU A 7 -17.38 18.69 0.08
N ARG A 8 -16.98 19.03 1.31
CA ARG A 8 -16.17 18.13 2.16
C ARG A 8 -16.96 16.87 2.54
N ARG A 9 -18.24 17.03 2.92
CA ARG A 9 -19.12 15.91 3.25
C ARG A 9 -19.36 14.99 2.05
N GLN A 10 -19.55 15.55 0.86
CA GLN A 10 -19.69 14.79 -0.38
C GLN A 10 -18.43 13.97 -0.68
N ARG A 11 -17.23 14.56 -0.59
CA ARG A 11 -15.96 13.83 -0.81
C ARG A 11 -15.75 12.68 0.18
N LEU A 12 -16.10 12.87 1.44
CA LEU A 12 -16.01 11.80 2.44
C LEU A 12 -17.00 10.67 2.15
N LEU A 13 -18.21 10.99 1.70
CA LEU A 13 -19.20 10.00 1.29
C LEU A 13 -18.77 9.25 0.02
N GLU A 14 -18.25 9.95 -0.97
CA GLU A 14 -17.70 9.34 -2.20
C GLU A 14 -16.56 8.36 -1.87
N LEU A 15 -15.61 8.76 -1.02
CA LEU A 15 -14.52 7.88 -0.57
C LEU A 15 -15.03 6.69 0.24
N GLY A 16 -16.01 6.93 1.14
CA GLY A 16 -16.64 5.87 1.92
C GLY A 16 -17.35 4.85 1.02
N LEU A 17 -18.10 5.32 0.03
CA LEU A 17 -18.79 4.48 -0.94
C LEU A 17 -17.81 3.73 -1.85
N THR A 18 -16.68 4.32 -2.23
CA THR A 18 -15.65 3.68 -3.05
C THR A 18 -15.07 2.42 -2.36
N VAL A 19 -14.93 2.44 -1.04
CA VAL A 19 -14.45 1.28 -0.27
C VAL A 19 -15.61 0.36 0.12
N ALA A 20 -16.75 0.93 0.52
CA ALA A 20 -17.89 0.14 0.97
C ALA A 20 -18.51 -0.69 -0.15
N ALA A 21 -18.57 -0.19 -1.38
CA ALA A 21 -19.23 -0.91 -2.48
C ALA A 21 -18.57 -2.27 -2.77
N PRO A 22 -17.25 -2.40 -3.00
CA PRO A 22 -16.65 -3.71 -3.19
C PRO A 22 -16.77 -4.60 -1.95
N MET A 23 -16.66 -4.05 -0.74
CA MET A 23 -16.83 -4.83 0.50
C MET A 23 -18.25 -5.37 0.65
N VAL A 24 -19.27 -4.58 0.34
CA VAL A 24 -20.67 -5.01 0.35
C VAL A 24 -20.91 -6.10 -0.68
N LEU A 25 -20.39 -5.93 -1.92
CA LEU A 25 -20.53 -6.95 -2.97
C LEU A 25 -19.87 -8.26 -2.58
N LEU A 26 -18.65 -8.24 -2.04
CA LEU A 26 -17.94 -9.42 -1.57
C LEU A 26 -18.69 -10.07 -0.39
N SER A 27 -19.23 -9.28 0.54
CA SER A 27 -20.00 -9.79 1.67
C SER A 27 -21.32 -10.43 1.22
N ILE A 28 -22.03 -9.84 0.27
CA ILE A 28 -23.24 -10.41 -0.33
C ILE A 28 -22.88 -11.75 -1.00
N TRP A 29 -21.82 -11.79 -1.79
CA TRP A 29 -21.40 -13.04 -2.44
C TRP A 29 -21.02 -14.11 -1.41
N GLU A 30 -20.26 -13.77 -0.37
CA GLU A 30 -19.92 -14.67 0.73
C GLU A 30 -21.17 -15.25 1.41
N ILE A 31 -22.14 -14.38 1.76
CA ILE A 31 -23.39 -14.79 2.41
C ILE A 31 -24.23 -15.70 1.49
N LEU A 32 -24.41 -15.32 0.23
CA LEU A 32 -25.18 -16.11 -0.73
C LEU A 32 -24.56 -17.49 -0.98
N SER A 33 -23.24 -17.55 -1.04
CA SER A 33 -22.50 -18.81 -1.22
C SER A 33 -22.64 -19.69 0.04
N ARG A 34 -22.39 -19.15 1.23
CA ARG A 34 -22.47 -19.93 2.49
C ARG A 34 -23.90 -20.34 2.88
N SER A 35 -24.90 -19.54 2.53
CA SER A 35 -26.31 -19.88 2.80
C SER A 35 -26.86 -20.96 1.86
N GLY A 36 -26.10 -21.34 0.81
CA GLY A 36 -26.57 -22.27 -0.21
C GLY A 36 -27.62 -21.67 -1.18
N ALA A 37 -27.82 -20.34 -1.14
CA ALA A 37 -28.69 -19.63 -2.09
C ALA A 37 -28.15 -19.68 -3.53
N ILE A 38 -26.83 -19.82 -3.67
CA ILE A 38 -26.16 -20.07 -4.95
C ILE A 38 -25.33 -21.34 -4.86
N ASP A 39 -25.18 -22.04 -5.99
CA ASP A 39 -24.42 -23.30 -6.03
C ASP A 39 -22.92 -23.04 -5.84
N THR A 40 -22.39 -23.50 -4.71
CA THR A 40 -20.98 -23.32 -4.31
C THR A 40 -19.99 -24.01 -5.25
N ARG A 41 -20.45 -24.95 -6.08
CA ARG A 41 -19.61 -25.59 -7.10
C ARG A 41 -19.22 -24.61 -8.21
N PHE A 42 -20.10 -23.67 -8.55
CA PHE A 42 -19.87 -22.66 -9.59
C PHE A 42 -19.56 -21.28 -9.01
N TRP A 43 -20.07 -20.99 -7.80
CA TRP A 43 -19.91 -19.72 -7.11
C TRP A 43 -19.33 -19.96 -5.71
N PRO A 44 -18.06 -20.35 -5.61
CA PRO A 44 -17.43 -20.60 -4.33
C PRO A 44 -17.40 -19.34 -3.46
N ALA A 45 -17.43 -19.51 -2.15
CA ALA A 45 -17.32 -18.39 -1.23
C ALA A 45 -15.96 -17.69 -1.40
N PRO A 46 -15.90 -16.36 -1.48
CA PRO A 46 -14.63 -15.61 -1.55
C PRO A 46 -13.60 -16.05 -0.53
N SER A 47 -14.02 -16.32 0.71
CA SER A 47 -13.11 -16.81 1.76
C SER A 47 -12.47 -18.16 1.44
N SER A 48 -13.16 -19.05 0.69
CA SER A 48 -12.66 -20.37 0.32
C SER A 48 -11.59 -20.33 -0.78
N LEU A 49 -11.34 -19.16 -1.37
CA LEU A 49 -10.31 -18.99 -2.40
C LEU A 49 -8.90 -18.84 -1.78
N TRP A 50 -8.82 -18.46 -0.50
CA TRP A 50 -7.54 -18.21 0.18
C TRP A 50 -6.70 -19.46 0.32
N ASP A 51 -7.29 -20.58 0.77
CA ASP A 51 -6.59 -21.85 0.94
C ASP A 51 -5.99 -22.29 -0.39
N VAL A 52 -6.82 -22.23 -1.45
CA VAL A 52 -6.39 -22.61 -2.81
C VAL A 52 -5.30 -21.69 -3.35
N ALA A 53 -5.40 -20.38 -3.08
CA ALA A 53 -4.37 -19.42 -3.51
C ALA A 53 -3.03 -19.69 -2.80
N ILE A 54 -3.07 -20.00 -1.49
CA ILE A 54 -1.88 -20.32 -0.71
C ILE A 54 -1.25 -21.63 -1.21
N ASP A 55 -2.06 -22.66 -1.47
CA ASP A 55 -1.56 -23.94 -1.97
C ASP A 55 -0.87 -23.77 -3.33
N LEU A 56 -1.54 -23.11 -4.29
CA LEU A 56 -0.94 -22.80 -5.60
C LEU A 56 0.34 -21.96 -5.50
N PHE A 57 0.43 -21.09 -4.49
CA PHE A 57 1.63 -20.29 -4.27
C PHE A 57 2.78 -21.12 -3.67
N ARG A 58 2.46 -22.08 -2.77
CA ARG A 58 3.44 -23.00 -2.17
C ARG A 58 4.02 -23.95 -3.21
N ASP A 59 3.21 -24.44 -4.14
CA ASP A 59 3.65 -25.33 -5.20
C ASP A 59 4.64 -24.65 -6.17
N GLY A 60 4.67 -23.31 -6.19
CA GLY A 60 5.58 -22.51 -7.02
C GLY A 60 5.10 -22.25 -8.44
N ASP A 61 4.07 -22.94 -8.90
CA ASP A 61 3.49 -22.78 -10.24
C ASP A 61 2.91 -21.39 -10.45
N LEU A 62 2.26 -20.86 -9.41
CA LEU A 62 1.61 -19.54 -9.47
C LEU A 62 2.62 -18.39 -9.64
N GLU A 63 3.79 -18.48 -8.99
CA GLU A 63 4.85 -17.47 -9.14
C GLU A 63 5.39 -17.46 -10.57
N HIS A 64 5.57 -18.64 -11.16
CA HIS A 64 6.00 -18.78 -12.53
C HIS A 64 4.97 -18.14 -13.49
N ASP A 65 3.69 -18.48 -13.36
CA ASP A 65 2.60 -17.98 -14.18
C ASP A 65 2.43 -16.47 -14.10
N ILE A 66 2.51 -15.89 -12.88
CA ILE A 66 2.49 -14.43 -12.67
C ILE A 66 3.65 -13.78 -13.42
N ARG A 67 4.87 -14.26 -13.24
CA ARG A 67 6.07 -13.70 -13.86
C ARG A 67 5.97 -13.74 -15.39
N VAL A 68 5.50 -14.84 -15.94
CA VAL A 68 5.35 -15.03 -17.37
C VAL A 68 4.31 -14.07 -17.95
N SER A 69 3.11 -14.01 -17.37
CA SER A 69 2.05 -13.10 -17.83
C SER A 69 2.44 -11.64 -17.71
N VAL A 70 3.03 -11.22 -16.57
CA VAL A 70 3.51 -9.85 -16.38
C VAL A 70 4.58 -9.48 -17.40
N THR A 71 5.53 -10.38 -17.67
CA THR A 71 6.58 -10.16 -18.68
C THR A 71 5.97 -9.97 -20.07
N ARG A 72 5.01 -10.80 -20.46
CA ARG A 72 4.29 -10.69 -21.76
C ARG A 72 3.54 -9.37 -21.88
N ILE A 73 2.81 -8.98 -20.83
CA ILE A 73 2.06 -7.73 -20.80
C ILE A 73 3.01 -6.54 -20.96
N LEU A 74 4.10 -6.49 -20.21
CA LEU A 74 5.06 -5.38 -20.24
C LEU A 74 5.81 -5.32 -21.58
N LEU A 75 6.32 -6.44 -22.07
CA LEU A 75 7.02 -6.47 -23.36
C LEU A 75 6.07 -6.15 -24.51
N GLY A 76 4.86 -6.72 -24.53
CA GLY A 76 3.84 -6.40 -25.52
C GLY A 76 3.43 -4.93 -25.48
N LEU A 77 3.28 -4.36 -24.27
CA LEU A 77 3.01 -2.93 -24.10
C LEU A 77 4.14 -2.06 -24.67
N ILE A 78 5.39 -2.37 -24.39
CA ILE A 78 6.55 -1.63 -24.90
C ILE A 78 6.60 -1.73 -26.46
N LEU A 79 6.45 -2.94 -26.98
CA LEU A 79 6.50 -3.20 -28.42
C LEU A 79 5.38 -2.50 -29.20
N GLY A 80 4.21 -2.29 -28.60
CA GLY A 80 3.11 -1.58 -29.23
C GLY A 80 3.10 -0.08 -28.93
N ALA A 81 3.49 0.33 -27.71
CA ALA A 81 3.46 1.73 -27.30
C ALA A 81 4.52 2.58 -28.01
N ILE A 82 5.77 2.09 -28.16
CA ILE A 82 6.84 2.85 -28.81
C ILE A 82 6.46 3.23 -30.26
N PRO A 83 6.11 2.28 -31.14
CA PRO A 83 5.66 2.64 -32.49
C PRO A 83 4.35 3.41 -32.48
N GLY A 84 3.42 3.12 -31.56
CA GLY A 84 2.18 3.87 -31.42
C GLY A 84 2.42 5.35 -31.10
N ILE A 85 3.28 5.68 -30.16
CA ILE A 85 3.68 7.06 -29.85
C ILE A 85 4.34 7.71 -31.07
N ALA A 86 5.28 7.04 -31.72
CA ALA A 86 5.96 7.58 -32.90
C ALA A 86 5.00 7.89 -34.05
N ILE A 87 4.10 6.96 -34.37
CA ILE A 87 3.06 7.13 -35.40
C ILE A 87 2.11 8.27 -35.00
N GLY A 88 1.65 8.30 -33.75
CA GLY A 88 0.75 9.33 -33.25
C GLY A 88 1.35 10.72 -33.28
N LEU A 89 2.62 10.89 -32.88
CA LEU A 89 3.35 12.15 -33.02
C LEU A 89 3.49 12.56 -34.48
N ALA A 90 3.84 11.62 -35.38
CA ALA A 90 3.92 11.90 -36.81
C ALA A 90 2.57 12.34 -37.39
N MET A 91 1.46 11.68 -37.03
CA MET A 91 0.10 12.05 -37.44
C MET A 91 -0.33 13.40 -36.87
N GLY A 92 0.06 13.71 -35.64
CA GLY A 92 -0.26 14.99 -34.99
C GLY A 92 0.46 16.18 -35.61
N LEU A 93 1.76 16.00 -35.89
CA LEU A 93 2.64 17.07 -36.41
C LEU A 93 2.52 17.26 -37.93
N PHE A 94 2.28 16.20 -38.70
CA PHE A 94 2.30 16.23 -40.15
C PHE A 94 0.92 15.88 -40.71
N TRP A 95 0.19 16.86 -41.23
CA TRP A 95 -1.16 16.67 -41.81
C TRP A 95 -1.20 15.64 -42.95
N PRO A 96 -0.19 15.50 -43.88
CA PRO A 96 -0.25 14.50 -44.92
C PRO A 96 -0.19 13.07 -44.36
N ILE A 97 0.66 12.82 -43.35
CA ILE A 97 0.77 11.54 -42.65
C ILE A 97 -0.56 11.20 -42.00
N ARG A 98 -1.16 12.18 -41.32
CA ARG A 98 -2.48 12.04 -40.70
C ARG A 98 -3.57 11.69 -41.72
N ALA A 99 -3.63 12.45 -42.80
CA ALA A 99 -4.64 12.24 -43.83
C ALA A 99 -4.54 10.84 -44.46
N PHE A 100 -3.32 10.30 -44.61
CA PHE A 100 -3.06 8.99 -45.13
C PHE A 100 -3.33 7.86 -44.13
N LEU A 101 -2.84 8.00 -42.89
CA LEU A 101 -2.92 6.92 -41.88
C LEU A 101 -4.23 6.89 -41.09
N MET A 102 -4.97 7.98 -40.98
CA MET A 102 -6.18 8.08 -40.19
C MET A 102 -7.28 7.08 -40.58
N PRO A 103 -7.63 6.94 -41.89
CA PRO A 103 -8.60 5.94 -42.33
C PRO A 103 -8.16 4.50 -42.00
N LEU A 104 -6.87 4.21 -42.21
CA LEU A 104 -6.29 2.89 -41.93
C LEU A 104 -6.29 2.60 -40.44
N ALA A 105 -5.85 3.57 -39.61
CA ALA A 105 -5.82 3.42 -38.17
C ALA A 105 -7.22 3.18 -37.61
N THR A 106 -8.23 3.92 -38.08
CA THR A 106 -9.62 3.74 -37.67
C THR A 106 -10.19 2.40 -38.08
N ALA A 107 -9.93 1.96 -39.31
CA ALA A 107 -10.38 0.66 -39.82
C ALA A 107 -9.75 -0.49 -39.01
N ILE A 108 -8.42 -0.46 -38.80
CA ILE A 108 -7.72 -1.49 -38.05
C ILE A 108 -8.12 -1.45 -36.56
N TYR A 109 -8.37 -0.26 -35.99
CA TYR A 109 -8.84 -0.14 -34.60
C TYR A 109 -10.17 -0.86 -34.38
N ALA A 110 -11.08 -0.87 -35.36
CA ALA A 110 -12.37 -1.52 -35.25
C ALA A 110 -12.31 -3.06 -35.30
N VAL A 111 -11.22 -3.65 -35.81
CA VAL A 111 -11.07 -5.11 -35.91
C VAL A 111 -10.81 -5.73 -34.53
N PRO A 112 -11.56 -6.75 -34.08
CA PRO A 112 -11.27 -7.50 -32.85
C PRO A 112 -9.89 -8.16 -32.94
N LYS A 113 -8.95 -7.76 -32.10
CA LYS A 113 -7.54 -8.15 -32.21
C LYS A 113 -7.31 -9.65 -31.97
N ILE A 114 -8.08 -10.28 -31.10
CA ILE A 114 -8.03 -11.74 -30.86
C ILE A 114 -8.42 -12.50 -32.13
N ALA A 115 -9.30 -11.95 -32.97
CA ALA A 115 -9.67 -12.58 -34.25
C ALA A 115 -8.51 -12.61 -35.26
N LEU A 116 -7.48 -11.76 -35.08
CA LEU A 116 -6.27 -11.79 -35.90
C LEU A 116 -5.25 -12.87 -35.45
N LEU A 117 -5.45 -13.49 -34.28
CA LEU A 117 -4.52 -14.47 -33.72
C LEU A 117 -4.18 -15.61 -34.72
N PRO A 118 -5.12 -16.24 -35.45
CA PRO A 118 -4.78 -17.27 -36.45
C PRO A 118 -3.81 -16.79 -37.53
N LEU A 119 -3.96 -15.52 -37.98
CA LEU A 119 -3.05 -14.94 -38.99
C LEU A 119 -1.66 -14.70 -38.39
N VAL A 120 -1.59 -14.26 -37.13
CA VAL A 120 -0.32 -14.06 -36.44
C VAL A 120 0.36 -15.40 -36.17
N ILE A 121 -0.39 -16.47 -35.86
CA ILE A 121 0.14 -17.83 -35.74
C ILE A 121 0.75 -18.32 -37.05
N ILE A 122 0.08 -18.09 -38.20
CA ILE A 122 0.60 -18.46 -39.50
C ILE A 122 1.93 -17.74 -39.80
N ALA A 123 2.04 -16.47 -39.42
CA ALA A 123 3.23 -15.65 -39.67
C ALA A 123 4.39 -15.92 -38.71
N PHE A 124 4.12 -16.16 -37.40
CA PHE A 124 5.14 -16.23 -36.34
C PHE A 124 5.21 -17.59 -35.64
N GLY A 125 4.34 -18.54 -35.97
CA GLY A 125 4.26 -19.86 -35.35
C GLY A 125 3.57 -19.84 -33.97
N LEU A 126 3.58 -21.00 -33.31
CA LEU A 126 3.03 -21.19 -31.97
C LEU A 126 4.12 -20.90 -30.90
N GLY A 127 4.34 -19.64 -30.59
CA GLY A 127 5.41 -19.25 -29.65
C GLY A 127 5.16 -17.92 -28.92
N GLU A 128 6.16 -17.48 -28.17
CA GLU A 128 6.11 -16.20 -27.43
C GLU A 128 5.99 -15.00 -28.38
N SER A 129 6.63 -15.06 -29.55
CA SER A 129 6.53 -14.00 -30.56
C SER A 129 5.09 -13.72 -30.97
N THR A 130 4.28 -14.75 -31.15
CA THR A 130 2.86 -14.61 -31.51
C THR A 130 2.06 -13.90 -30.43
N LYS A 131 2.28 -14.24 -29.17
CA LYS A 131 1.63 -13.58 -28.03
C LYS A 131 2.02 -12.10 -27.96
N LEU A 132 3.32 -11.80 -28.01
CA LEU A 132 3.84 -10.43 -27.96
C LEU A 132 3.36 -9.57 -29.12
N VAL A 133 3.41 -10.10 -30.36
CA VAL A 133 2.93 -9.38 -31.56
C VAL A 133 1.43 -9.12 -31.46
N THR A 134 0.63 -10.09 -31.00
CA THR A 134 -0.83 -9.91 -30.86
C THR A 134 -1.14 -8.82 -29.86
N ILE A 135 -0.44 -8.78 -28.71
CA ILE A 135 -0.58 -7.71 -27.72
C ILE A 135 -0.17 -6.35 -28.35
N ALA A 136 0.99 -6.27 -29.00
CA ALA A 136 1.49 -5.05 -29.62
C ALA A 136 0.52 -4.50 -30.68
N LEU A 137 0.01 -5.36 -31.58
CA LEU A 137 -0.97 -4.98 -32.59
C LEU A 137 -2.30 -4.48 -31.99
N SER A 138 -2.68 -5.00 -30.83
CA SER A 138 -3.92 -4.59 -30.17
C SER A 138 -3.88 -3.17 -29.64
N ILE A 139 -2.70 -2.64 -29.30
CA ILE A 139 -2.56 -1.37 -28.62
C ILE A 139 -1.90 -0.27 -29.47
N VAL A 140 -1.15 -0.61 -30.52
CA VAL A 140 -0.38 0.38 -31.30
C VAL A 140 -1.25 1.51 -31.84
N PHE A 141 -2.41 1.21 -32.42
CA PHE A 141 -3.30 2.25 -32.97
C PHE A 141 -4.05 3.02 -31.88
N LEU A 142 -4.38 2.37 -30.77
CA LEU A 142 -4.96 3.04 -29.60
C LEU A 142 -4.03 4.12 -29.07
N VAL A 143 -2.76 3.79 -28.86
CA VAL A 143 -1.73 4.70 -28.41
C VAL A 143 -1.48 5.79 -29.47
N ALA A 144 -1.45 5.42 -30.76
CA ALA A 144 -1.23 6.37 -31.85
C ALA A 144 -2.34 7.43 -31.91
N LEU A 145 -3.61 7.02 -31.82
CA LEU A 145 -4.75 7.94 -31.84
C LEU A 145 -4.77 8.86 -30.62
N SER A 146 -4.51 8.32 -29.43
CA SER A 146 -4.43 9.12 -28.20
C SER A 146 -3.27 10.14 -28.26
N THR A 147 -2.11 9.72 -28.75
CA THR A 147 -0.95 10.60 -28.92
C THR A 147 -1.23 11.70 -29.94
N MET A 148 -1.81 11.35 -31.08
CA MET A 148 -2.22 12.31 -32.11
C MET A 148 -3.19 13.36 -31.54
N SER A 149 -4.23 12.95 -30.84
CA SER A 149 -5.18 13.87 -30.19
C SER A 149 -4.47 14.84 -29.26
N GLY A 150 -3.53 14.35 -28.44
CA GLY A 150 -2.76 15.19 -27.54
C GLY A 150 -1.91 16.27 -28.25
N VAL A 151 -1.36 15.95 -29.43
CA VAL A 151 -0.64 16.94 -30.24
C VAL A 151 -1.60 17.96 -30.86
N LEU A 152 -2.78 17.52 -31.30
CA LEU A 152 -3.76 18.40 -31.96
C LEU A 152 -4.47 19.34 -30.99
N GLU A 153 -4.57 18.98 -29.72
CA GLU A 153 -5.18 19.78 -28.66
C GLU A 153 -4.24 20.86 -28.09
N LEU A 154 -2.97 20.86 -28.52
CA LEU A 154 -2.02 21.89 -28.07
C LEU A 154 -2.44 23.29 -28.51
N ASP A 155 -2.36 24.22 -27.54
CA ASP A 155 -2.64 25.62 -27.82
C ASP A 155 -1.62 26.18 -28.84
N ARG A 156 -2.17 26.74 -29.94
CA ARG A 156 -1.36 27.36 -30.99
C ARG A 156 -0.49 28.50 -30.47
N SER A 157 -0.92 29.17 -29.42
CA SER A 157 -0.16 30.25 -28.78
C SER A 157 1.22 29.77 -28.29
N LEU A 158 1.33 28.55 -27.80
CA LEU A 158 2.61 27.97 -27.36
C LEU A 158 3.59 27.80 -28.52
N HIS A 159 3.08 27.41 -29.69
CA HIS A 159 3.88 27.32 -30.93
C HIS A 159 4.36 28.69 -31.40
N ASP A 160 3.47 29.68 -31.36
CA ASP A 160 3.78 31.05 -31.82
C ASP A 160 4.79 31.73 -30.88
N VAL A 161 4.62 31.56 -29.57
CA VAL A 161 5.60 32.04 -28.56
C VAL A 161 6.97 31.42 -28.80
N ALA A 162 7.06 30.11 -28.92
CA ALA A 162 8.35 29.44 -29.10
C ALA A 162 9.01 29.85 -30.43
N ARG A 163 8.25 30.05 -31.53
CA ARG A 163 8.77 30.57 -32.80
C ARG A 163 9.26 32.00 -32.68
N ASN A 164 8.55 32.86 -31.97
CA ASN A 164 8.99 34.24 -31.73
C ASN A 164 10.28 34.33 -30.94
N PHE A 165 10.57 33.32 -30.10
CA PHE A 165 11.86 33.16 -29.43
C PHE A 165 12.94 32.47 -30.29
N GLY A 166 12.67 32.20 -31.56
CA GLY A 166 13.64 31.63 -32.51
C GLY A 166 13.83 30.11 -32.37
N ALA A 167 12.88 29.40 -31.76
CA ALA A 167 12.99 27.95 -31.60
C ALA A 167 13.05 27.22 -32.94
N SER A 168 14.04 26.35 -33.11
CA SER A 168 14.15 25.43 -34.24
C SER A 168 13.03 24.39 -34.22
N ARG A 169 12.81 23.68 -35.35
CA ARG A 169 11.80 22.60 -35.42
C ARG A 169 12.02 21.50 -34.40
N TRP A 170 13.28 21.17 -34.11
CA TRP A 170 13.64 20.18 -33.10
C TRP A 170 13.34 20.68 -31.67
N GLN A 171 13.63 21.94 -31.40
CA GLN A 171 13.27 22.55 -30.10
C GLN A 171 11.74 22.62 -29.94
N LEU A 172 10.99 23.03 -30.96
CA LEU A 172 9.52 22.99 -30.92
C LEU A 172 9.00 21.58 -30.61
N PHE A 173 9.58 20.55 -31.22
CA PHE A 173 9.22 19.16 -30.93
C PHE A 173 9.51 18.77 -29.48
N THR A 174 10.74 18.99 -29.01
CA THR A 174 11.20 18.50 -27.70
C THR A 174 10.71 19.32 -26.52
N THR A 175 10.44 20.62 -26.70
CA THR A 175 10.06 21.52 -25.61
C THR A 175 8.56 21.87 -25.58
N VAL A 176 7.84 21.71 -26.70
CA VAL A 176 6.42 22.06 -26.81
C VAL A 176 5.57 20.85 -27.15
N ALA A 177 5.81 20.22 -28.33
CA ALA A 177 4.90 19.19 -28.83
C ALA A 177 4.92 17.92 -27.99
N LEU A 178 6.09 17.36 -27.73
CA LEU A 178 6.24 16.13 -26.94
C LEU A 178 5.81 16.33 -25.48
N PRO A 179 6.30 17.34 -24.74
CA PRO A 179 5.86 17.57 -23.37
C PRO A 179 4.37 17.89 -23.26
N GLY A 180 3.83 18.65 -24.21
CA GLY A 180 2.41 19.00 -24.22
C GLY A 180 1.49 17.83 -24.54
N ALA A 181 1.94 16.85 -25.37
CA ALA A 181 1.20 15.64 -25.68
C ALA A 181 1.31 14.55 -24.59
N MET A 182 2.28 14.64 -23.67
CA MET A 182 2.52 13.62 -22.62
C MET A 182 1.26 13.24 -21.82
N PRO A 183 0.38 14.17 -21.39
CA PRO A 183 -0.83 13.79 -20.67
C PRO A 183 -1.74 12.85 -21.47
N ALA A 184 -1.90 13.12 -22.78
CA ALA A 184 -2.70 12.28 -23.67
C ALA A 184 -2.00 10.94 -23.96
N ILE A 185 -0.67 10.95 -24.10
CA ILE A 185 0.14 9.72 -24.23
C ILE A 185 -0.09 8.81 -23.02
N PHE A 186 0.04 9.32 -21.78
CA PHE A 186 -0.17 8.52 -20.57
C PHE A 186 -1.62 8.07 -20.41
N SER A 187 -2.60 8.88 -20.83
CA SER A 187 -4.00 8.45 -20.87
C SER A 187 -4.18 7.28 -21.87
N GLY A 188 -3.57 7.37 -23.04
CA GLY A 188 -3.54 6.29 -24.03
C GLY A 188 -2.83 5.03 -23.54
N LEU A 189 -1.69 5.17 -22.85
CA LEU A 189 -0.95 4.05 -22.25
C LEU A 189 -1.77 3.34 -21.15
N ARG A 190 -2.54 4.07 -20.37
CA ARG A 190 -3.41 3.50 -19.33
C ARG A 190 -4.52 2.64 -19.94
N LEU A 191 -5.15 3.11 -21.00
CA LEU A 191 -6.12 2.32 -21.76
C LEU A 191 -5.44 1.12 -22.44
N ALA A 192 -4.26 1.33 -23.05
CA ALA A 192 -3.49 0.29 -23.70
C ALA A 192 -3.07 -0.84 -22.74
N LEU A 193 -2.73 -0.49 -21.51
CA LEU A 193 -2.39 -1.48 -20.47
C LEU A 193 -3.57 -2.42 -20.16
N GLY A 194 -4.79 -1.87 -20.07
CA GLY A 194 -6.00 -2.68 -19.90
C GLY A 194 -6.23 -3.62 -21.08
N PHE A 195 -6.08 -3.13 -22.30
CA PHE A 195 -6.17 -3.97 -23.52
C PHE A 195 -5.05 -5.00 -23.60
N ALA A 196 -3.82 -4.65 -23.26
CA ALA A 196 -2.69 -5.56 -23.24
C ALA A 196 -2.95 -6.74 -22.28
N LEU A 197 -3.51 -6.47 -21.10
CA LEU A 197 -3.87 -7.48 -20.12
C LEU A 197 -4.95 -8.43 -20.67
N VAL A 198 -6.04 -7.90 -21.21
CA VAL A 198 -7.13 -8.72 -21.78
C VAL A 198 -6.62 -9.60 -22.93
N VAL A 199 -5.81 -9.03 -23.84
CA VAL A 199 -5.27 -9.77 -24.99
C VAL A 199 -4.22 -10.79 -24.56
N SER A 200 -3.38 -10.49 -23.55
CA SER A 200 -2.43 -11.45 -23.00
C SER A 200 -3.15 -12.68 -22.45
N ILE A 201 -4.13 -12.49 -21.58
CA ILE A 201 -4.94 -13.59 -21.02
C ILE A 201 -5.65 -14.37 -22.14
N GLY A 202 -6.23 -13.68 -23.15
CA GLY A 202 -6.88 -14.32 -24.28
C GLY A 202 -5.94 -15.17 -25.14
N THR A 203 -4.71 -14.71 -25.39
CA THR A 203 -3.70 -15.50 -26.11
C THR A 203 -3.20 -16.69 -25.29
N GLU A 204 -3.08 -16.52 -23.97
CA GLU A 204 -2.72 -17.62 -23.06
C GLU A 204 -3.81 -18.69 -23.01
N PHE A 205 -5.10 -18.34 -23.11
CA PHE A 205 -6.19 -19.33 -23.25
C PHE A 205 -6.04 -20.20 -24.49
N MET A 206 -5.69 -19.58 -25.63
CA MET A 206 -5.72 -20.27 -26.91
C MET A 206 -4.44 -21.04 -27.25
N ILE A 207 -3.29 -20.49 -26.88
CA ILE A 207 -1.98 -21.04 -27.29
C ILE A 207 -0.97 -21.08 -26.10
N GLY A 208 -1.40 -20.77 -24.88
CA GLY A 208 -0.54 -20.80 -23.71
C GLY A 208 -0.18 -22.22 -23.28
N ARG A 209 1.03 -22.38 -22.73
CA ARG A 209 1.45 -23.56 -21.96
C ARG A 209 1.67 -23.20 -20.49
N ASP A 210 1.73 -21.92 -20.21
CA ASP A 210 2.01 -21.28 -18.94
C ASP A 210 1.38 -19.87 -18.90
N GLY A 211 1.32 -19.29 -17.72
CA GLY A 211 0.73 -17.98 -17.47
C GLY A 211 -0.67 -18.07 -16.83
N ILE A 212 -1.12 -16.94 -16.29
CA ILE A 212 -2.39 -16.86 -15.53
C ILE A 212 -3.60 -17.21 -16.43
N GLY A 213 -3.57 -16.82 -17.69
CA GLY A 213 -4.61 -17.20 -18.63
C GLY A 213 -4.68 -18.72 -18.77
N GLN A 214 -3.55 -19.40 -18.89
CA GLN A 214 -3.51 -20.86 -18.97
C GLN A 214 -3.97 -21.53 -17.67
N LEU A 215 -3.59 -20.98 -16.51
CA LEU A 215 -4.12 -21.43 -15.20
C LEU A 215 -5.66 -21.35 -15.18
N ILE A 216 -6.24 -20.23 -15.59
CA ILE A 216 -7.71 -20.05 -15.64
C ILE A 216 -8.34 -21.07 -16.60
N TRP A 217 -7.78 -21.23 -17.80
CA TRP A 217 -8.33 -22.13 -18.82
C TRP A 217 -8.26 -23.59 -18.41
N ASN A 218 -7.11 -24.06 -17.91
CA ASN A 218 -6.95 -25.42 -17.40
C ASN A 218 -7.87 -25.70 -16.21
N SER A 219 -8.01 -24.74 -15.31
CA SER A 219 -8.90 -24.87 -14.16
C SER A 219 -10.37 -24.97 -14.58
N TYR A 220 -10.77 -24.22 -15.62
CA TYR A 220 -12.09 -24.33 -16.24
C TYR A 220 -12.31 -25.72 -16.86
N GLN A 221 -11.38 -26.21 -17.69
CA GLN A 221 -11.50 -27.51 -18.35
C GLN A 221 -11.54 -28.70 -17.38
N THR A 222 -10.85 -28.57 -16.24
CA THR A 222 -10.78 -29.62 -15.20
C THR A 222 -11.81 -29.43 -14.09
N LEU A 223 -12.72 -28.45 -14.24
CA LEU A 223 -13.74 -28.08 -13.25
C LEU A 223 -13.19 -27.74 -11.85
N ARG A 224 -11.95 -27.26 -11.79
CA ARG A 224 -11.31 -26.73 -10.58
C ARG A 224 -11.69 -25.26 -10.38
N ILE A 225 -12.99 -25.03 -10.14
CA ILE A 225 -13.59 -23.69 -10.17
C ILE A 225 -12.90 -22.72 -9.21
N ARG A 226 -12.50 -23.16 -8.00
CA ARG A 226 -11.78 -22.29 -7.05
C ARG A 226 -10.46 -21.78 -7.61
N GLN A 227 -9.67 -22.63 -8.27
CA GLN A 227 -8.41 -22.22 -8.91
C GLN A 227 -8.64 -21.23 -10.05
N MET A 228 -9.72 -21.43 -10.84
CA MET A 228 -10.12 -20.49 -11.87
C MET A 228 -10.39 -19.09 -11.29
N TYR A 229 -11.13 -19.00 -10.18
CA TYR A 229 -11.40 -17.74 -9.50
C TYR A 229 -10.14 -17.09 -8.93
N VAL A 230 -9.20 -17.88 -8.40
CA VAL A 230 -7.88 -17.36 -7.96
C VAL A 230 -7.16 -16.70 -9.14
N GLY A 231 -7.12 -17.33 -10.32
CA GLY A 231 -6.54 -16.74 -11.54
C GLY A 231 -7.23 -15.44 -11.96
N LEU A 232 -8.57 -15.37 -11.87
CA LEU A 232 -9.33 -14.15 -12.18
C LEU A 232 -9.01 -13.01 -11.21
N VAL A 233 -8.97 -13.29 -9.91
CA VAL A 233 -8.61 -12.28 -8.88
C VAL A 233 -7.18 -11.78 -9.11
N LEU A 234 -6.24 -12.68 -9.39
CA LEU A 234 -4.84 -12.32 -9.68
C LEU A 234 -4.72 -11.45 -10.94
N THR A 235 -5.49 -11.74 -11.97
CA THR A 235 -5.54 -10.89 -13.17
C THR A 235 -5.93 -9.45 -12.82
N GLY A 236 -6.94 -9.27 -11.97
CA GLY A 236 -7.36 -7.96 -11.48
C GLY A 236 -6.27 -7.27 -10.65
N LEU A 237 -5.61 -8.00 -9.75
CA LEU A 237 -4.52 -7.48 -8.93
C LEU A 237 -3.31 -7.06 -9.77
N ILE A 238 -2.92 -7.85 -10.77
CA ILE A 238 -1.85 -7.50 -11.70
C ILE A 238 -2.18 -6.22 -12.47
N GLY A 239 -3.40 -6.11 -13.01
CA GLY A 239 -3.84 -4.89 -13.69
C GLY A 239 -3.76 -3.67 -12.79
N TRP A 240 -4.17 -3.80 -11.53
CA TRP A 240 -4.09 -2.74 -10.53
C TRP A 240 -2.64 -2.34 -10.21
N VAL A 241 -1.75 -3.31 -9.95
CA VAL A 241 -0.32 -3.06 -9.69
C VAL A 241 0.37 -2.39 -10.87
N LEU A 242 0.12 -2.87 -12.10
CA LEU A 242 0.71 -2.29 -13.30
C LEU A 242 0.19 -0.86 -13.57
N THR A 243 -1.08 -0.58 -13.25
CA THR A 243 -1.65 0.77 -13.36
C THR A 243 -0.99 1.73 -12.37
N ILE A 244 -0.69 1.29 -11.14
CA ILE A 244 0.08 2.06 -10.17
C ILE A 244 1.49 2.32 -10.69
N GLY A 245 2.18 1.29 -11.21
CA GLY A 245 3.50 1.43 -11.81
C GLY A 245 3.53 2.47 -12.93
N LEU A 246 2.53 2.44 -13.82
CA LEU A 246 2.38 3.43 -14.89
C LEU A 246 2.15 4.85 -14.34
N SER A 247 1.36 4.99 -13.26
CA SER A 247 1.12 6.29 -12.62
C SER A 247 2.39 6.86 -11.96
N ILE A 248 3.25 6.00 -11.43
CA ILE A 248 4.56 6.40 -10.91
C ILE A 248 5.44 6.92 -12.05
N ILE A 249 5.52 6.17 -13.16
CA ILE A 249 6.28 6.59 -14.35
C ILE A 249 5.75 7.93 -14.88
N GLU A 250 4.42 8.11 -14.93
CA GLU A 250 3.75 9.36 -15.33
C GLU A 250 4.22 10.54 -14.46
N THR A 251 4.28 10.36 -13.15
CA THR A 251 4.71 11.39 -12.21
C THR A 251 6.15 11.85 -12.48
N PHE A 252 7.06 10.91 -12.73
CA PHE A 252 8.46 11.22 -13.08
C PHE A 252 8.61 11.80 -14.48
N ALA A 253 7.80 11.37 -15.43
CA ALA A 253 7.86 11.83 -16.81
C ALA A 253 7.30 13.24 -17.02
N MET A 254 6.40 13.70 -16.15
CA MET A 254 5.74 15.02 -16.25
C MET A 254 5.97 15.89 -15.00
N PRO A 255 7.22 16.23 -14.65
CA PRO A 255 7.52 17.02 -13.45
C PRO A 255 6.92 18.43 -13.46
N TRP A 256 6.64 18.99 -14.65
CA TRP A 256 6.00 20.32 -14.80
C TRP A 256 4.51 20.34 -14.43
N ARG A 257 3.83 19.19 -14.39
CA ARG A 257 2.41 19.07 -14.03
C ARG A 257 2.20 19.16 -12.52
N HIS A 258 3.24 18.89 -11.76
CA HIS A 258 3.28 19.13 -10.33
C HIS A 258 3.79 20.55 -10.14
N ALA A 259 2.89 21.49 -9.89
CA ALA A 259 3.15 22.94 -9.78
C ALA A 259 4.23 23.31 -8.74
N ASP A 260 4.58 22.35 -7.87
CA ASP A 260 5.71 22.41 -6.95
C ASP A 260 6.66 21.24 -7.23
N ARG A 261 7.89 21.53 -7.66
CA ARG A 261 8.99 20.55 -7.84
C ARG A 261 9.30 19.74 -6.57
N ARG A 262 8.63 20.05 -5.45
CA ARG A 262 8.81 19.42 -4.15
C ARG A 262 8.31 17.97 -4.10
N ALA A 263 7.32 17.59 -4.94
CA ALA A 263 6.87 16.20 -5.03
C ALA A 263 7.95 15.22 -5.52
N LEU A 264 9.00 15.72 -6.19
CA LEU A 264 10.16 14.93 -6.61
C LEU A 264 11.31 14.95 -5.58
N ASP A 265 11.20 15.77 -4.53
CA ASP A 265 12.19 15.80 -3.45
C ASP A 265 11.93 14.64 -2.49
N PHE A 266 12.83 13.66 -2.48
CA PHE A 266 12.80 12.52 -1.57
C PHE A 266 12.70 12.92 -0.08
N ARG A 267 13.25 14.07 0.29
CA ARG A 267 13.18 14.60 1.68
C ARG A 267 11.76 14.96 2.08
N VAL A 268 10.94 15.40 1.13
CA VAL A 268 9.52 15.69 1.37
C VAL A 268 8.79 14.40 1.71
N TRP A 269 9.03 13.34 0.94
CA TRP A 269 8.44 12.02 1.19
C TRP A 269 8.90 11.42 2.52
N LEU A 270 10.19 11.52 2.86
CA LEU A 270 10.69 11.06 4.17
C LEU A 270 10.03 11.78 5.35
N ARG A 271 9.68 13.06 5.19
CA ARG A 271 8.90 13.80 6.20
C ARG A 271 7.44 13.35 6.23
N ALA A 272 6.80 13.21 5.05
CA ALA A 272 5.40 12.80 4.95
C ALA A 272 5.16 11.41 5.53
N VAL A 273 6.04 10.43 5.25
CA VAL A 273 5.96 9.09 5.85
C VAL A 273 6.37 9.06 7.32
N ARG A 274 6.85 10.19 7.88
CA ARG A 274 7.24 10.31 9.30
C ARG A 274 8.28 9.28 9.71
N LEU A 275 9.42 9.22 9.00
CA LEU A 275 10.48 8.20 9.16
C LEU A 275 10.82 7.88 10.63
N ARG A 276 10.79 8.89 11.52
CA ARG A 276 11.06 8.70 12.95
C ARG A 276 10.03 7.81 13.66
N SER A 277 8.82 7.68 13.14
CA SER A 277 7.78 6.82 13.74
C SER A 277 7.98 5.33 13.40
N PHE A 278 8.81 5.00 12.42
CA PHE A 278 9.03 3.61 12.00
C PHE A 278 9.62 2.72 13.08
N THR A 279 10.26 3.31 14.10
CA THR A 279 10.71 2.57 15.28
C THR A 279 9.56 1.84 15.98
N ALA A 280 8.34 2.40 15.94
CA ALA A 280 7.17 1.77 16.53
C ALA A 280 6.74 0.48 15.82
N SER A 281 7.10 0.31 14.54
CA SER A 281 6.79 -0.89 13.76
C SER A 281 7.99 -1.83 13.57
N THR A 282 9.22 -1.32 13.63
CA THR A 282 10.40 -2.15 13.43
C THR A 282 10.91 -2.80 14.71
N VAL A 283 10.91 -2.07 15.82
CA VAL A 283 11.44 -2.56 17.10
C VAL A 283 10.67 -3.77 17.65
N PRO A 284 9.33 -3.84 17.59
CA PRO A 284 8.59 -5.03 17.99
C PRO A 284 8.99 -6.30 17.21
N ILE A 285 9.21 -6.16 15.89
CA ILE A 285 9.65 -7.28 15.04
C ILE A 285 11.06 -7.73 15.43
N VAL A 286 11.97 -6.78 15.70
CA VAL A 286 13.34 -7.12 16.14
C VAL A 286 13.31 -7.84 17.49
N ALA A 287 12.50 -7.36 18.44
CA ALA A 287 12.37 -8.01 19.74
C ALA A 287 11.78 -9.43 19.63
N ALA A 288 10.76 -9.61 18.80
CA ALA A 288 10.19 -10.92 18.49
C ALA A 288 11.22 -11.86 17.83
N THR A 289 12.04 -11.32 16.91
CA THR A 289 13.11 -12.06 16.25
C THR A 289 14.16 -12.55 17.25
N MET A 290 14.57 -11.70 18.19
CA MET A 290 15.51 -12.09 19.23
C MET A 290 14.94 -13.15 20.18
N LEU A 291 13.64 -13.06 20.50
CA LEU A 291 12.97 -14.10 21.29
C LEU A 291 12.89 -15.42 20.51
N ALA A 292 12.50 -15.39 19.24
CA ALA A 292 12.48 -16.59 18.40
C ALA A 292 13.88 -17.22 18.25
N ARG A 293 14.94 -16.41 18.29
CA ARG A 293 16.33 -16.88 18.22
C ARG A 293 16.76 -17.66 19.46
N VAL A 294 16.17 -17.39 20.62
CA VAL A 294 16.39 -18.20 21.85
C VAL A 294 15.87 -19.62 21.64
N ASP A 295 14.73 -19.76 20.95
CA ASP A 295 14.09 -21.08 20.73
C ASP A 295 14.73 -21.87 19.57
N GLY A 296 15.56 -21.23 18.72
CA GLY A 296 16.22 -21.93 17.61
C GLY A 296 16.87 -21.07 16.54
N SER A 297 17.14 -21.66 15.39
CA SER A 297 17.65 -20.95 14.21
C SER A 297 16.54 -20.17 13.53
N ILE A 298 16.85 -18.99 13.00
CA ILE A 298 15.89 -18.14 12.31
C ILE A 298 16.27 -17.90 10.84
N ALA A 299 15.26 -17.71 10.00
CA ALA A 299 15.41 -17.33 8.61
C ALA A 299 15.52 -15.79 8.51
N TRP A 300 16.74 -15.25 8.41
CA TRP A 300 16.99 -13.80 8.34
C TRP A 300 16.32 -13.12 7.13
N SER A 301 16.16 -13.85 6.02
CA SER A 301 15.42 -13.36 4.86
C SER A 301 13.97 -12.99 5.20
N MET A 302 13.29 -13.83 6.00
CA MET A 302 11.93 -13.56 6.47
C MET A 302 11.87 -12.34 7.39
N VAL A 303 12.88 -12.17 8.25
CA VAL A 303 12.98 -10.97 9.10
C VAL A 303 13.05 -9.69 8.26
N VAL A 304 13.90 -9.67 7.24
CA VAL A 304 14.04 -8.51 6.34
C VAL A 304 12.73 -8.23 5.61
N LEU A 305 12.07 -9.25 5.08
CA LEU A 305 10.79 -9.11 4.39
C LEU A 305 9.69 -8.58 5.31
N MET A 306 9.58 -9.09 6.53
CA MET A 306 8.63 -8.61 7.54
C MET A 306 8.90 -7.15 7.91
N LEU A 307 10.16 -6.76 8.10
CA LEU A 307 10.53 -5.36 8.37
C LEU A 307 10.14 -4.45 7.20
N LEU A 308 10.42 -4.83 5.97
CA LEU A 308 10.07 -4.05 4.78
C LEU A 308 8.54 -3.93 4.62
N ALA A 309 7.80 -5.03 4.78
CA ALA A 309 6.33 -5.03 4.72
C ALA A 309 5.73 -4.12 5.81
N SER A 310 6.25 -4.21 7.03
CA SER A 310 5.81 -3.41 8.17
C SER A 310 6.08 -1.90 7.97
N VAL A 311 7.27 -1.53 7.50
CA VAL A 311 7.64 -0.15 7.18
C VAL A 311 6.75 0.42 6.08
N CYS A 312 6.49 -0.35 5.02
CA CYS A 312 5.59 0.06 3.94
C CYS A 312 4.14 0.25 4.43
N THR A 313 3.63 -0.65 5.27
CA THR A 313 2.30 -0.53 5.87
C THR A 313 2.20 0.71 6.77
N HIS A 314 3.24 0.98 7.56
CA HIS A 314 3.30 2.16 8.42
C HIS A 314 3.39 3.46 7.60
N ALA A 315 4.16 3.47 6.52
CA ALA A 315 4.20 4.60 5.58
C ALA A 315 2.82 4.86 4.98
N ALA A 316 2.11 3.81 4.52
CA ALA A 316 0.75 3.92 4.04
C ALA A 316 -0.19 4.52 5.09
N CYS A 317 -0.09 4.09 6.36
CA CYS A 317 -0.87 4.65 7.47
C CYS A 317 -0.62 6.16 7.63
N ASN A 318 0.64 6.59 7.68
CA ASN A 318 0.99 8.00 7.87
C ASN A 318 0.52 8.89 6.71
N LEU A 319 0.68 8.42 5.46
CA LEU A 319 0.17 9.14 4.29
C LEU A 319 -1.36 9.20 4.25
N THR A 320 -2.03 8.12 4.68
CA THR A 320 -3.49 8.06 4.83
C THR A 320 -3.96 9.07 5.88
N ASN A 321 -3.25 9.16 7.00
CA ASN A 321 -3.55 10.15 8.05
C ASN A 321 -3.48 11.58 7.50
N ASP A 322 -2.36 11.96 6.86
CA ASP A 322 -2.19 13.29 6.27
C ASP A 322 -3.28 13.61 5.25
N TYR A 323 -3.66 12.65 4.40
CA TYR A 323 -4.69 12.81 3.39
C TYR A 323 -6.09 13.05 4.00
N PHE A 324 -6.50 12.19 4.96
CA PHE A 324 -7.85 12.27 5.53
C PHE A 324 -7.99 13.37 6.57
N ASP A 325 -6.94 13.71 7.32
CA ASP A 325 -6.94 14.80 8.29
C ASP A 325 -7.05 16.16 7.58
N ASP A 326 -6.45 16.31 6.38
CA ASP A 326 -6.67 17.49 5.54
C ASP A 326 -8.11 17.57 5.02
N ILE A 327 -8.65 16.48 4.46
CA ILE A 327 -10.05 16.46 3.96
C ILE A 327 -11.04 16.80 5.07
N ARG A 328 -10.78 16.35 6.30
CA ARG A 328 -11.62 16.67 7.47
C ARG A 328 -11.37 18.07 8.03
N GLY A 329 -10.29 18.74 7.61
CA GLY A 329 -9.90 20.07 8.10
C GLY A 329 -9.44 20.04 9.55
N VAL A 330 -8.87 18.91 9.98
CA VAL A 330 -8.30 18.75 11.33
C VAL A 330 -6.94 19.43 11.42
N ASP A 331 -6.12 19.33 10.37
CA ASP A 331 -4.80 19.94 10.31
C ASP A 331 -4.89 21.42 9.86
N SER A 332 -4.19 22.29 10.58
CA SER A 332 -3.96 23.69 10.22
C SER A 332 -2.47 24.02 10.36
N LEU A 333 -1.99 25.06 9.68
CA LEU A 333 -0.59 25.50 9.77
C LEU A 333 -0.11 25.76 11.21
N GLU A 334 -1.02 26.12 12.10
CA GLU A 334 -0.72 26.42 13.51
C GLU A 334 -0.60 25.14 14.38
N THR A 335 -1.21 24.04 13.95
CA THR A 335 -1.30 22.79 14.72
C THR A 335 -0.54 21.64 14.09
N LEU A 336 0.27 21.90 13.06
CA LEU A 336 1.06 20.89 12.36
C LEU A 336 2.06 20.21 13.30
N GLY A 337 1.86 18.92 13.50
CA GLY A 337 2.83 18.03 14.13
C GLY A 337 3.95 17.64 13.14
N GLN A 338 4.22 16.34 13.02
CA GLN A 338 5.22 15.83 12.04
C GLN A 338 4.65 15.70 10.61
N GLY A 339 3.31 15.67 10.45
CA GLY A 339 2.59 15.61 9.16
C GLY A 339 2.34 16.98 8.53
N GLY A 340 1.38 17.04 7.60
CA GLY A 340 0.93 18.30 6.99
C GLY A 340 1.62 18.64 5.69
N ALA A 341 1.94 17.64 4.87
CA ALA A 341 2.56 17.85 3.56
C ALA A 341 1.65 18.64 2.60
N ILE A 342 0.32 18.51 2.71
CA ILE A 342 -0.66 19.27 1.92
C ILE A 342 -0.68 20.73 2.37
N GLN A 343 -0.77 20.99 3.68
CA GLN A 343 -0.85 22.35 4.25
C GLN A 343 0.39 23.18 3.94
N ARG A 344 1.56 22.52 3.79
CA ARG A 344 2.82 23.17 3.38
C ARG A 344 2.97 23.29 1.86
N ASN A 345 1.95 22.90 1.07
CA ASN A 345 2.02 22.81 -0.38
C ASN A 345 3.21 21.99 -0.89
N GLU A 346 3.62 20.97 -0.15
CA GLU A 346 4.74 20.08 -0.52
C GLU A 346 4.26 18.92 -1.41
N LEU A 347 3.08 18.36 -1.12
CA LEU A 347 2.45 17.29 -1.86
C LEU A 347 0.99 17.61 -2.15
N SER A 348 0.50 17.19 -3.31
CA SER A 348 -0.91 17.28 -3.67
C SER A 348 -1.70 16.06 -3.15
N HIS A 349 -3.04 16.16 -3.16
CA HIS A 349 -3.91 14.99 -2.87
C HIS A 349 -3.66 13.82 -3.82
N ALA A 350 -3.30 14.10 -5.09
CA ALA A 350 -2.98 13.05 -6.06
C ALA A 350 -1.67 12.34 -5.70
N ASP A 351 -0.65 13.10 -5.28
CA ASP A 351 0.63 12.54 -4.84
C ASP A 351 0.45 11.64 -3.63
N LEU A 352 -0.30 12.10 -2.61
CA LEU A 352 -0.56 11.28 -1.42
C LEU A 352 -1.33 10.00 -1.75
N ARG A 353 -2.36 10.06 -2.61
CA ARG A 353 -3.07 8.84 -3.04
C ARG A 353 -2.14 7.86 -3.75
N THR A 354 -1.27 8.35 -4.62
CA THR A 354 -0.25 7.52 -5.29
C THR A 354 0.70 6.93 -4.26
N GLY A 355 1.22 7.73 -3.33
CA GLY A 355 2.09 7.27 -2.25
C GLY A 355 1.44 6.20 -1.36
N ILE A 356 0.17 6.36 -0.99
CA ILE A 356 -0.61 5.37 -0.24
C ILE A 356 -0.70 4.05 -1.01
N ALA A 357 -1.11 4.12 -2.30
CA ALA A 357 -1.24 2.94 -3.14
C ALA A 357 0.11 2.23 -3.35
N VAL A 358 1.18 2.97 -3.61
CA VAL A 358 2.55 2.44 -3.72
C VAL A 358 2.98 1.74 -2.43
N SER A 359 2.74 2.37 -1.29
CA SER A 359 3.15 1.82 0.01
C SER A 359 2.41 0.51 0.33
N PHE A 360 1.08 0.44 0.13
CA PHE A 360 0.34 -0.81 0.32
C PHE A 360 0.73 -1.90 -0.68
N THR A 361 0.99 -1.52 -1.95
CA THR A 361 1.46 -2.47 -2.96
C THR A 361 2.83 -3.04 -2.61
N ALA A 362 3.76 -2.18 -2.17
CA ALA A 362 5.08 -2.62 -1.73
C ALA A 362 4.98 -3.52 -0.49
N ALA A 363 4.11 -3.19 0.48
CA ALA A 363 3.85 -4.02 1.64
C ALA A 363 3.36 -5.42 1.23
N LEU A 364 2.43 -5.50 0.27
CA LEU A 364 1.92 -6.77 -0.26
C LEU A 364 3.04 -7.56 -0.94
N ILE A 365 3.85 -6.93 -1.80
CA ILE A 365 4.96 -7.59 -2.51
C ILE A 365 5.93 -8.22 -1.51
N PHE A 366 6.32 -7.48 -0.45
CA PHE A 366 7.22 -8.02 0.58
C PHE A 366 6.55 -9.07 1.47
N ALA A 367 5.23 -9.03 1.64
CA ALA A 367 4.49 -10.02 2.42
C ALA A 367 4.30 -11.35 1.65
N LEU A 368 4.27 -11.35 0.31
CA LEU A 368 4.02 -12.56 -0.48
C LEU A 368 4.96 -13.73 -0.13
N PRO A 369 6.31 -13.57 -0.06
CA PRO A 369 7.18 -14.68 0.33
C PRO A 369 6.94 -15.14 1.77
N VAL A 370 6.57 -14.22 2.68
CA VAL A 370 6.25 -14.53 4.07
C VAL A 370 4.95 -15.36 4.16
N ILE A 371 3.94 -14.99 3.36
CA ILE A 371 2.67 -15.75 3.25
C ILE A 371 2.94 -17.16 2.71
N ARG A 372 3.79 -17.27 1.70
CA ARG A 372 4.18 -18.58 1.13
C ARG A 372 4.77 -19.51 2.18
N GLU A 373 5.65 -19.00 3.03
CA GLU A 373 6.35 -19.79 4.05
C GLU A 373 5.47 -20.12 5.26
N ALA A 374 4.79 -19.10 5.81
CA ALA A 374 4.07 -19.21 7.08
C ALA A 374 2.54 -19.43 6.95
N GLY A 375 2.00 -19.35 5.73
CA GLY A 375 0.63 -19.75 5.41
C GLY A 375 -0.46 -18.76 5.80
N GLU A 376 -1.68 -19.29 6.00
CA GLU A 376 -2.94 -18.51 6.11
C GLU A 376 -2.95 -17.51 7.27
N VAL A 377 -2.35 -17.85 8.41
CA VAL A 377 -2.33 -16.98 9.59
C VAL A 377 -1.73 -15.60 9.26
N VAL A 378 -0.68 -15.58 8.43
CA VAL A 378 -0.02 -14.33 8.01
C VAL A 378 -0.91 -13.49 7.10
N VAL A 379 -1.76 -14.12 6.28
CA VAL A 379 -2.73 -13.40 5.45
C VAL A 379 -3.71 -12.63 6.34
N TRP A 380 -4.26 -13.26 7.36
CA TRP A 380 -5.19 -12.60 8.28
C TRP A 380 -4.52 -11.49 9.09
N ILE A 381 -3.29 -11.69 9.55
CA ILE A 381 -2.50 -10.64 10.22
C ILE A 381 -2.24 -9.48 9.26
N GLY A 382 -1.87 -9.75 8.01
CA GLY A 382 -1.64 -8.74 6.97
C GLY A 382 -2.90 -7.94 6.64
N LEU A 383 -4.03 -8.60 6.44
CA LEU A 383 -5.33 -7.96 6.19
C LEU A 383 -5.77 -7.10 7.37
N PHE A 384 -5.64 -7.61 8.58
CA PHE A 384 -5.93 -6.85 9.80
C PHE A 384 -5.04 -5.60 9.89
N SER A 385 -3.72 -5.76 9.65
CA SER A 385 -2.75 -4.65 9.71
C SER A 385 -3.03 -3.59 8.64
N ALA A 386 -3.33 -4.00 7.41
CA ALA A 386 -3.68 -3.08 6.33
C ALA A 386 -5.01 -2.36 6.62
N ALA A 387 -6.02 -3.08 7.11
CA ALA A 387 -7.30 -2.51 7.51
C ALA A 387 -7.13 -1.53 8.69
N ALA A 388 -6.37 -1.90 9.72
CA ALA A 388 -6.07 -1.03 10.86
C ALA A 388 -5.34 0.25 10.40
N ALA A 389 -4.32 0.12 9.53
CA ALA A 389 -3.56 1.24 9.00
C ALA A 389 -4.44 2.20 8.18
N PHE A 390 -5.36 1.67 7.38
CA PHE A 390 -6.26 2.49 6.56
C PHE A 390 -7.40 3.08 7.39
N LEU A 391 -8.13 2.26 8.13
CA LEU A 391 -9.31 2.67 8.90
C LEU A 391 -8.98 3.50 10.14
N TYR A 392 -7.71 3.62 10.49
CA TYR A 392 -7.27 4.44 11.62
C TYR A 392 -7.78 5.88 11.50
N THR A 393 -7.63 6.49 10.32
CA THR A 393 -8.14 7.84 10.01
C THR A 393 -9.07 7.87 8.80
N ALA A 394 -9.11 6.83 7.98
CA ALA A 394 -9.94 6.76 6.78
C ALA A 394 -11.36 6.26 7.05
N GLY A 395 -12.24 6.42 6.05
CA GLY A 395 -13.60 5.89 6.06
C GLY A 395 -14.60 6.69 6.89
N PRO A 396 -15.85 6.18 6.98
CA PRO A 396 -16.93 6.85 7.71
C PRO A 396 -16.81 6.73 9.24
N PHE A 397 -16.08 5.71 9.73
CA PHE A 397 -15.85 5.44 11.15
C PHE A 397 -14.36 5.32 11.46
N PRO A 398 -13.61 6.43 11.44
CA PRO A 398 -12.16 6.38 11.70
C PRO A 398 -11.90 6.01 13.15
N LEU A 399 -11.13 4.94 13.39
CA LEU A 399 -10.93 4.35 14.71
C LEU A 399 -10.32 5.36 15.71
N ALA A 400 -9.41 6.22 15.23
CA ALA A 400 -8.80 7.28 16.05
C ALA A 400 -9.81 8.33 16.56
N TYR A 401 -10.98 8.46 15.92
CA TYR A 401 -12.00 9.44 16.28
C TYR A 401 -13.13 8.84 17.16
N TRP A 402 -13.09 7.53 17.40
CA TRP A 402 -14.09 6.80 18.16
C TRP A 402 -13.52 6.15 19.43
N ALA A 403 -12.45 6.73 19.99
CA ALA A 403 -11.74 6.24 21.16
C ALA A 403 -11.22 4.78 21.04
N LEU A 404 -11.04 4.31 19.81
CA LEU A 404 -10.49 2.99 19.50
C LEU A 404 -9.02 3.06 19.08
N GLY A 405 -8.41 4.25 19.09
CA GLY A 405 -7.04 4.45 18.62
C GLY A 405 -6.02 3.65 19.42
N GLU A 406 -6.08 3.71 20.74
CA GLU A 406 -5.20 3.00 21.67
C GLU A 406 -5.32 1.48 21.53
N VAL A 407 -6.55 0.98 21.42
CA VAL A 407 -6.82 -0.45 21.20
C VAL A 407 -6.28 -0.90 19.84
N THR A 408 -6.47 -0.10 18.79
CA THR A 408 -5.97 -0.40 17.45
C THR A 408 -4.45 -0.49 17.43
N VAL A 409 -3.77 0.48 18.06
CA VAL A 409 -2.30 0.50 18.14
C VAL A 409 -1.78 -0.66 19.00
N PHE A 410 -2.42 -0.96 20.12
CA PHE A 410 -2.09 -2.12 20.95
C PHE A 410 -2.17 -3.43 20.16
N LEU A 411 -3.28 -3.64 19.45
CA LEU A 411 -3.48 -4.86 18.67
C LEU A 411 -2.55 -4.94 17.45
N ALA A 412 -2.39 -3.85 16.70
CA ALA A 412 -1.59 -3.86 15.48
C ALA A 412 -0.08 -3.89 15.78
N MET A 413 0.41 -2.96 16.62
CA MET A 413 1.85 -2.78 16.87
C MET A 413 2.40 -3.70 17.97
N GLY A 414 1.55 -4.21 18.86
CA GLY A 414 1.91 -5.20 19.86
C GLY A 414 1.61 -6.61 19.35
N ILE A 415 0.35 -7.01 19.44
CA ILE A 415 -0.08 -8.39 19.17
C ILE A 415 0.24 -8.78 17.71
N GLY A 416 -0.19 -7.97 16.74
CA GLY A 416 0.02 -8.27 15.31
C GLY A 416 1.50 -8.37 14.93
N MET A 417 2.32 -7.40 15.35
CA MET A 417 3.74 -7.39 14.96
C MET A 417 4.57 -8.42 15.72
N VAL A 418 4.44 -8.51 17.04
CA VAL A 418 5.29 -9.40 17.84
C VAL A 418 4.86 -10.86 17.66
N CYS A 419 3.57 -11.18 17.88
CA CYS A 419 3.08 -12.55 17.70
C CYS A 419 3.17 -12.98 16.23
N GLY A 420 2.88 -12.06 15.29
CA GLY A 420 3.02 -12.35 13.86
C GLY A 420 4.45 -12.69 13.46
N ALA A 421 5.42 -11.86 13.85
CA ALA A 421 6.83 -12.11 13.54
C ALA A 421 7.35 -13.37 14.24
N PHE A 422 6.98 -13.60 15.48
CA PHE A 422 7.37 -14.81 16.20
C PHE A 422 6.79 -16.06 15.55
N TYR A 423 5.49 -16.04 15.19
CA TYR A 423 4.82 -17.14 14.52
C TYR A 423 5.46 -17.48 13.17
N VAL A 424 5.78 -16.47 12.36
CA VAL A 424 6.47 -16.67 11.07
C VAL A 424 7.81 -17.40 11.24
N LEU A 425 8.54 -17.10 12.32
CA LEU A 425 9.88 -17.64 12.55
C LEU A 425 9.89 -19.00 13.23
N THR A 426 8.83 -19.34 14.00
CA THR A 426 8.81 -20.54 14.84
C THR A 426 7.68 -21.53 14.52
N GLY A 427 6.67 -21.09 13.75
CA GLY A 427 5.49 -21.90 13.43
C GLY A 427 4.45 -21.98 14.57
N GLY A 428 4.66 -21.32 15.71
CA GLY A 428 3.78 -21.37 16.86
C GLY A 428 3.83 -20.12 17.72
N LEU A 429 3.12 -20.11 18.85
CA LEU A 429 3.17 -19.02 19.82
C LEU A 429 3.50 -19.57 21.22
N THR A 430 4.39 -18.89 21.94
CA THR A 430 4.72 -19.18 23.34
C THR A 430 4.12 -18.14 24.28
N SER A 431 3.98 -18.48 25.55
CA SER A 431 3.54 -17.51 26.58
C SER A 431 4.47 -16.30 26.65
N SER A 432 5.78 -16.51 26.48
CA SER A 432 6.79 -15.44 26.44
C SER A 432 6.56 -14.49 25.26
N ALA A 433 6.20 -15.02 24.07
CA ALA A 433 5.88 -14.20 22.89
C ALA A 433 4.63 -13.34 23.11
N ILE A 434 3.59 -13.90 23.72
CA ILE A 434 2.36 -13.18 24.04
C ILE A 434 2.64 -12.08 25.08
N LEU A 435 3.41 -12.36 26.12
CA LEU A 435 3.77 -11.36 27.14
C LEU A 435 4.62 -10.22 26.54
N LEU A 436 5.56 -10.53 25.66
CA LEU A 436 6.35 -9.53 24.95
C LEU A 436 5.45 -8.68 24.03
N ALA A 437 4.49 -9.30 23.35
CA ALA A 437 3.51 -8.63 22.50
C ALA A 437 2.64 -7.65 23.30
N VAL A 438 2.15 -8.08 24.47
CA VAL A 438 1.39 -7.23 25.38
C VAL A 438 2.26 -6.07 25.85
N ALA A 439 3.51 -6.31 26.26
CA ALA A 439 4.41 -5.26 26.72
C ALA A 439 4.67 -4.20 25.64
N MET A 440 5.02 -4.62 24.43
CA MET A 440 5.28 -3.71 23.31
C MET A 440 4.03 -2.95 22.88
N GLY A 441 2.88 -3.62 22.85
CA GLY A 441 1.60 -3.00 22.50
C GLY A 441 1.15 -1.95 23.51
N LEU A 442 1.31 -2.21 24.82
CA LEU A 442 0.98 -1.23 25.86
C LEU A 442 1.88 0.01 25.79
N LEU A 443 3.17 -0.15 25.49
CA LEU A 443 4.07 0.99 25.32
C LEU A 443 3.74 1.81 24.06
N ALA A 444 3.33 1.16 22.96
CA ALA A 444 2.85 1.85 21.78
C ALA A 444 1.54 2.61 22.07
N ALA A 445 0.61 2.00 22.81
CA ALA A 445 -0.61 2.65 23.28
C ALA A 445 -0.30 3.81 24.24
N ALA A 446 0.69 3.67 25.14
CA ALA A 446 1.12 4.73 26.04
C ALA A 446 1.63 5.97 25.30
N PHE A 447 2.41 5.76 24.22
CA PHE A 447 2.85 6.86 23.35
C PHE A 447 1.66 7.59 22.73
N LEU A 448 0.72 6.85 22.12
CA LEU A 448 -0.47 7.44 21.51
C LEU A 448 -1.35 8.13 22.56
N HIS A 449 -1.59 7.49 23.71
CA HIS A 449 -2.41 8.05 24.76
C HIS A 449 -1.82 9.34 25.34
N THR A 450 -0.49 9.39 25.56
CA THR A 450 0.22 10.62 25.96
C THR A 450 0.02 11.75 24.94
N ASN A 451 0.03 11.42 23.63
CA ASN A 451 -0.27 12.37 22.56
C ASN A 451 -1.72 12.88 22.66
N ASN A 452 -2.69 11.97 22.87
CA ASN A 452 -4.10 12.32 23.02
C ASN A 452 -4.35 13.16 24.29
N VAL A 453 -3.60 12.92 25.37
CA VAL A 453 -3.66 13.74 26.60
C VAL A 453 -3.14 15.16 26.35
N ARG A 454 -2.08 15.33 25.53
CA ARG A 454 -1.60 16.66 25.12
C ARG A 454 -2.66 17.43 24.33
N ASP A 455 -3.36 16.72 23.45
CA ASP A 455 -4.22 17.32 22.45
C ASP A 455 -5.70 17.37 22.86
N MET A 456 -6.05 17.06 24.13
CA MET A 456 -7.43 16.95 24.62
C MET A 456 -8.32 18.15 24.27
N GLU A 457 -7.82 19.39 24.43
CA GLU A 457 -8.60 20.61 24.16
C GLU A 457 -8.83 20.81 22.67
N SER A 458 -7.79 20.63 21.85
CA SER A 458 -7.87 20.77 20.39
C SER A 458 -8.72 19.67 19.75
N ASP A 459 -8.61 18.42 20.26
CA ASP A 459 -9.42 17.29 19.78
C ASP A 459 -10.91 17.48 20.13
N ARG A 460 -11.21 18.01 21.33
CA ARG A 460 -12.59 18.33 21.74
C ARG A 460 -13.20 19.42 20.86
N ALA A 461 -12.43 20.47 20.55
CA ALA A 461 -12.88 21.56 19.68
C ALA A 461 -13.21 21.10 18.25
N ARG A 462 -12.62 19.96 17.80
CA ARG A 462 -12.80 19.35 16.49
C ARG A 462 -13.72 18.14 16.47
N ASN A 463 -14.46 17.88 17.57
CA ASN A 463 -15.34 16.70 17.73
C ASN A 463 -14.60 15.35 17.57
N LYS A 464 -13.30 15.29 17.80
CA LYS A 464 -12.54 14.05 17.83
C LYS A 464 -12.65 13.44 19.23
N ARG A 465 -13.31 12.29 19.32
CA ARG A 465 -13.53 11.56 20.59
C ARG A 465 -12.36 10.61 20.82
N THR A 466 -11.37 11.03 21.58
CA THR A 466 -10.25 10.18 22.01
C THR A 466 -10.56 9.56 23.38
N LEU A 467 -9.88 8.46 23.74
CA LEU A 467 -10.03 7.83 25.04
C LEU A 467 -9.65 8.80 26.17
N ALA A 468 -8.60 9.61 25.99
CA ALA A 468 -8.22 10.66 26.92
C ALA A 468 -9.36 11.66 27.17
N ASN A 469 -10.10 12.05 26.13
CA ASN A 469 -11.24 12.95 26.24
C ASN A 469 -12.45 12.32 26.96
N LEU A 470 -12.67 11.01 26.81
CA LEU A 470 -13.74 10.28 27.49
C LEU A 470 -13.43 10.10 28.99
N LEU A 471 -12.21 9.75 29.32
CA LEU A 471 -11.78 9.51 30.70
C LEU A 471 -11.64 10.80 31.51
N GLY A 472 -11.26 11.89 30.84
CA GLY A 472 -10.88 13.13 31.50
C GLY A 472 -9.45 13.07 32.06
N ARG A 473 -8.90 14.24 32.37
CA ARG A 473 -7.48 14.46 32.64
C ARG A 473 -6.87 13.56 33.73
N ARG A 474 -7.59 13.39 34.85
CA ARG A 474 -7.07 12.61 36.00
C ARG A 474 -7.00 11.13 35.67
N ALA A 475 -8.08 10.56 35.13
CA ALA A 475 -8.12 9.14 34.80
C ALA A 475 -7.19 8.80 33.61
N ALA A 476 -7.07 9.70 32.63
CA ALA A 476 -6.11 9.56 31.54
C ALA A 476 -4.65 9.52 32.03
N ALA A 477 -4.29 10.34 33.04
CA ALA A 477 -2.96 10.29 33.64
C ALA A 477 -2.70 8.99 34.43
N VAL A 478 -3.71 8.40 35.08
CA VAL A 478 -3.62 7.08 35.70
C VAL A 478 -3.42 6.01 34.66
N GLU A 479 -4.18 6.06 33.54
CA GLU A 479 -4.04 5.13 32.44
C GLU A 479 -2.61 5.14 31.86
N VAL A 480 -2.01 6.32 31.64
CA VAL A 480 -0.59 6.41 31.23
C VAL A 480 0.31 5.65 32.22
N GLY A 481 0.08 5.80 33.54
CA GLY A 481 0.84 5.08 34.55
C GLY A 481 0.72 3.55 34.43
N LEU A 482 -0.50 3.05 34.18
CA LEU A 482 -0.75 1.62 33.98
C LEU A 482 -0.09 1.13 32.69
N LEU A 483 -0.26 1.85 31.57
CA LEU A 483 0.33 1.51 30.28
C LEU A 483 1.87 1.46 30.32
N LEU A 484 2.51 2.20 31.22
CA LEU A 484 3.96 2.23 31.40
C LEU A 484 4.47 1.19 32.41
N SER A 485 3.66 0.79 33.40
CA SER A 485 4.07 -0.14 34.46
C SER A 485 3.81 -1.62 34.12
N VAL A 486 2.67 -1.93 33.49
CA VAL A 486 2.31 -3.31 33.13
C VAL A 486 3.34 -4.00 32.22
N PRO A 487 4.01 -3.32 31.26
CA PRO A 487 5.09 -3.93 30.47
C PRO A 487 6.22 -4.53 31.31
N LEU A 488 6.58 -3.89 32.42
CA LEU A 488 7.61 -4.42 33.32
C LEU A 488 7.14 -5.70 34.04
N LEU A 489 5.86 -5.75 34.42
CA LEU A 489 5.26 -6.97 34.98
C LEU A 489 5.23 -8.11 33.96
N CYS A 490 4.95 -7.81 32.68
CA CYS A 490 5.03 -8.82 31.63
C CYS A 490 6.44 -9.43 31.52
N VAL A 491 7.48 -8.60 31.58
CA VAL A 491 8.87 -9.09 31.55
C VAL A 491 9.22 -9.93 32.79
N LEU A 492 8.77 -9.52 33.97
CA LEU A 492 8.97 -10.35 35.18
C LEU A 492 8.27 -11.70 35.06
N LEU A 493 7.05 -11.73 34.53
CA LEU A 493 6.33 -12.97 34.26
C LEU A 493 7.04 -13.84 33.22
N MET A 494 7.62 -13.24 32.17
CA MET A 494 8.43 -13.99 31.19
C MET A 494 9.59 -14.70 31.86
N VAL A 495 10.32 -14.03 32.75
CA VAL A 495 11.45 -14.64 33.49
C VAL A 495 11.00 -15.72 34.46
N ILE A 496 9.83 -15.56 35.10
CA ILE A 496 9.26 -16.59 35.99
C ILE A 496 8.88 -17.84 35.19
N ILE A 497 8.29 -17.68 34.01
CA ILE A 497 7.86 -18.80 33.13
C ILE A 497 9.07 -19.47 32.47
N GLN A 498 10.05 -18.68 32.05
CA GLN A 498 11.23 -19.12 31.32
C GLN A 498 12.49 -18.45 31.92
N PRO A 499 13.12 -19.04 32.95
CA PRO A 499 14.25 -18.43 33.67
C PRO A 499 15.47 -18.12 32.79
N ASP A 500 15.64 -18.82 31.69
CA ASP A 500 16.73 -18.58 30.72
C ASP A 500 16.64 -17.19 30.07
N LEU A 501 15.46 -16.55 30.12
CA LEU A 501 15.24 -15.18 29.66
C LEU A 501 15.67 -14.11 30.69
N PHE A 502 16.26 -14.49 31.84
CA PHE A 502 16.63 -13.54 32.89
C PHE A 502 17.37 -12.27 32.39
N PRO A 503 18.27 -12.32 31.38
CA PRO A 503 18.94 -11.11 30.91
C PRO A 503 18.00 -10.01 30.38
N ILE A 504 16.75 -10.34 30.02
CA ILE A 504 15.74 -9.35 29.56
C ILE A 504 15.40 -8.32 30.65
N VAL A 505 15.68 -8.60 31.93
CA VAL A 505 15.45 -7.68 33.05
C VAL A 505 16.19 -6.34 32.88
N ILE A 506 17.18 -6.25 31.99
CA ILE A 506 17.85 -5.01 31.60
C ILE A 506 16.87 -3.92 31.13
N VAL A 507 15.65 -4.26 30.70
CA VAL A 507 14.58 -3.28 30.39
C VAL A 507 14.23 -2.43 31.59
N GLY A 508 14.55 -2.85 32.82
CA GLY A 508 14.41 -2.05 34.03
C GLY A 508 15.16 -0.71 33.97
N ALA A 509 16.20 -0.59 33.15
CA ALA A 509 16.87 0.67 32.88
C ALA A 509 15.95 1.74 32.26
N SER A 510 14.79 1.37 31.75
CA SER A 510 13.76 2.29 31.22
C SER A 510 12.84 2.90 32.32
N ILE A 511 12.86 2.36 33.57
CA ILE A 511 11.99 2.79 34.65
C ILE A 511 12.10 4.28 34.95
N PRO A 512 13.30 4.90 35.07
CA PRO A 512 13.40 6.33 35.37
C PRO A 512 12.68 7.19 34.30
N GLN A 513 12.76 6.82 33.03
CA GLN A 513 12.07 7.52 31.95
C GLN A 513 10.55 7.33 32.04
N ALA A 514 10.07 6.13 32.33
CA ALA A 514 8.65 5.85 32.51
C ALA A 514 8.05 6.68 33.66
N ILE A 515 8.74 6.74 34.82
CA ILE A 515 8.34 7.56 35.96
C ILE A 515 8.34 9.05 35.61
N TRP A 516 9.34 9.52 34.87
CA TRP A 516 9.42 10.90 34.42
C TRP A 516 8.23 11.28 33.53
N ILE A 517 7.87 10.42 32.52
CA ILE A 517 6.73 10.64 31.65
C ILE A 517 5.45 10.72 32.45
N TRP A 518 5.19 9.73 33.32
CA TRP A 518 3.98 9.68 34.13
C TRP A 518 3.81 10.92 35.01
N ARG A 519 4.88 11.34 35.74
CA ARG A 519 4.84 12.54 36.55
C ARG A 519 4.53 13.79 35.75
N ARG A 520 5.12 13.93 34.55
CA ARG A 520 4.85 15.09 33.68
C ARG A 520 3.42 15.09 33.17
N VAL A 521 2.89 13.95 32.75
CA VAL A 521 1.50 13.85 32.34
C VAL A 521 0.52 14.17 33.47
N GLN A 522 0.86 13.81 34.69
CA GLN A 522 0.04 14.05 35.87
C GLN A 522 0.03 15.54 36.31
N SER A 523 1.18 16.20 36.28
CA SER A 523 1.34 17.55 36.83
C SER A 523 1.15 18.68 35.84
N GLU A 524 1.40 18.43 34.54
CA GLU A 524 1.47 19.49 33.54
C GLU A 524 0.21 19.55 32.66
N THR A 525 -0.18 20.77 32.31
CA THR A 525 -1.29 21.04 31.38
C THR A 525 -0.82 21.72 30.11
N SER A 526 0.39 22.30 30.11
CA SER A 526 0.94 23.01 28.95
C SER A 526 1.21 22.04 27.77
N PRO A 527 0.64 22.28 26.59
CA PRO A 527 0.90 21.46 25.41
C PRO A 527 2.39 21.40 25.03
N THR A 528 3.14 22.48 25.25
CA THR A 528 4.58 22.56 24.96
C THR A 528 5.38 21.59 25.82
N ILE A 529 5.09 21.52 27.13
CA ILE A 529 5.76 20.61 28.06
C ILE A 529 5.32 19.17 27.81
N LEU A 530 4.03 18.95 27.56
CA LEU A 530 3.49 17.64 27.22
C LEU A 530 4.03 17.09 25.91
N ASN A 531 4.38 17.96 24.96
CA ASN A 531 5.05 17.52 23.73
C ASN A 531 6.41 16.87 24.00
N LEU A 532 7.11 17.31 25.03
CA LEU A 532 8.33 16.65 25.49
C LEU A 532 8.02 15.25 26.07
N ALA A 533 6.95 15.11 26.85
CA ALA A 533 6.51 13.81 27.37
C ALA A 533 6.14 12.83 26.23
N VAL A 534 5.47 13.30 25.18
CA VAL A 534 5.17 12.51 23.96
C VAL A 534 6.44 12.00 23.29
N ARG A 535 7.46 12.89 23.13
CA ARG A 535 8.75 12.48 22.55
C ARG A 535 9.47 11.44 23.41
N HIS A 536 9.44 11.62 24.72
CA HIS A 536 10.02 10.66 25.66
C HIS A 536 9.25 9.33 25.65
N ALA A 537 7.92 9.33 25.50
CA ALA A 537 7.14 8.10 25.40
C ALA A 537 7.47 7.30 24.14
N ALA A 538 7.64 7.98 22.98
CA ALA A 538 8.13 7.34 21.75
C ALA A 538 9.56 6.78 21.94
N GLY A 539 10.45 7.56 22.58
CA GLY A 539 11.81 7.12 22.93
C GLY A 539 11.82 5.93 23.88
N LEU A 540 10.89 5.89 24.83
CA LEU A 540 10.76 4.78 25.80
C LEU A 540 10.36 3.48 25.10
N HIS A 541 9.39 3.51 24.17
CA HIS A 541 9.01 2.34 23.38
C HIS A 541 10.23 1.76 22.62
N MET A 542 10.99 2.61 21.96
CA MET A 542 12.22 2.23 21.26
C MET A 542 13.28 1.68 22.24
N GLN A 543 13.56 2.40 23.33
CA GLN A 543 14.55 2.00 24.33
C GLN A 543 14.21 0.65 24.96
N PHE A 544 12.96 0.46 25.38
CA PHE A 544 12.49 -0.78 25.98
C PHE A 544 12.66 -1.97 25.01
N GLY A 545 12.22 -1.82 23.77
CA GLY A 545 12.32 -2.90 22.79
C GLY A 545 13.78 -3.22 22.40
N LEU A 546 14.66 -2.21 22.31
CA LEU A 546 16.10 -2.43 22.08
C LEU A 546 16.76 -3.11 23.29
N LEU A 547 16.45 -2.71 24.50
CA LEU A 547 16.94 -3.35 25.71
C LEU A 547 16.41 -4.80 25.82
N ALA A 548 15.13 -5.03 25.52
CA ALA A 548 14.58 -6.37 25.45
C ALA A 548 15.34 -7.23 24.42
N SER A 549 15.57 -6.70 23.22
CA SER A 549 16.32 -7.38 22.17
C SER A 549 17.76 -7.69 22.60
N LEU A 550 18.42 -6.76 23.29
CA LEU A 550 19.77 -6.96 23.81
C LEU A 550 19.78 -8.03 24.91
N GLY A 551 18.84 -7.98 25.86
CA GLY A 551 18.72 -9.00 26.90
C GLY A 551 18.47 -10.39 26.33
N LEU A 552 17.58 -10.50 25.33
CA LEU A 552 17.33 -11.76 24.63
C LEU A 552 18.55 -12.24 23.82
N LEU A 553 19.30 -11.33 23.20
CA LEU A 553 20.55 -11.68 22.54
C LEU A 553 21.59 -12.23 23.53
N VAL A 554 21.69 -11.62 24.73
CA VAL A 554 22.55 -12.15 25.80
C VAL A 554 22.08 -13.54 26.25
N ALA A 555 20.76 -13.76 26.37
CA ALA A 555 20.22 -15.08 26.69
C ALA A 555 20.60 -16.14 25.63
N VAL A 556 20.56 -15.79 24.34
CA VAL A 556 21.02 -16.67 23.22
C VAL A 556 22.52 -17.03 23.36
N VAL A 557 23.36 -16.09 23.83
CA VAL A 557 24.81 -16.32 23.96
C VAL A 557 25.12 -17.15 25.19
N LEU A 558 24.29 -17.08 26.22
CA LEU A 558 24.48 -17.83 27.49
C LEU A 558 23.89 -19.25 27.43
N ALA A 559 22.92 -19.50 26.54
CA ALA A 559 22.34 -20.80 26.24
C ALA A 559 23.25 -21.61 25.31
#